data_c1482f2439aa2c960fa184d53d90d321
#
_entry.id   c1482f2439aa2c960fa184d53d90d321
#
_cell.length_a   1.000
_cell.length_b   1.000
_cell.length_c   1.000
_cell.angle_alpha   90.00
_cell.angle_beta   90.00
_cell.angle_gamma   90.00
#
_symmetry.space_group_name_H-M   'P 1'
#
loop_
_entity.id
_entity.type
_entity.pdbx_description
1 polymer ?
#
loop_
_entity_poly.entity_id
_entity_poly.type
_entity_poly.pdbx_seq_one_letter_code
_entity_poly.pdbx_strand_id
1 'polypeptide(L)'
;GQTVGVVANQPLVLAGCLDIKSSIKAARFVRFCDAFGIPVVTFVDVPGFMPGTAQEYGGIIKHGAKLLYAYAECTVPKITVITRKAYGGAYCVMNSKQIGADMNFAWPTAEIAVMGAKGAAEIIFRKEIASAEKPEEKLAEKEAEYAEAFANPYRAASRGYVDEVILPEQ
;
A
#
# COMPACT_ATOMS: atom_id res chain seq x y z
N GLY A 1 3.89 6.56 -28.67
CA GLY A 1 3.79 6.03 -27.32
C GLY A 1 5.08 5.32 -26.90
N GLN A 2 5.28 5.19 -25.62
CA GLN A 2 6.41 4.47 -25.04
C GLN A 2 5.89 3.21 -24.34
N THR A 3 6.63 2.08 -24.47
CA THR A 3 6.31 0.86 -23.74
C THR A 3 6.63 1.03 -22.26
N VAL A 4 5.70 0.64 -21.38
CA VAL A 4 5.88 0.66 -19.94
C VAL A 4 5.50 -0.70 -19.34
N GLY A 5 6.14 -1.07 -18.25
CA GLY A 5 5.73 -2.20 -17.41
C GLY A 5 4.65 -1.75 -16.43
N VAL A 6 3.58 -2.50 -16.33
CA VAL A 6 2.48 -2.21 -15.37
C VAL A 6 2.47 -3.27 -14.27
N VAL A 7 2.52 -2.81 -13.02
CA VAL A 7 2.34 -3.62 -11.82
C VAL A 7 1.11 -3.12 -11.07
N ALA A 8 0.19 -4.00 -10.73
CA ALA A 8 -1.04 -3.62 -10.03
C ALA A 8 -1.48 -4.70 -9.04
N ASN A 9 -2.08 -4.30 -7.92
CA ASN A 9 -2.81 -5.22 -7.06
C ASN A 9 -4.14 -5.59 -7.71
N GLN A 10 -4.62 -6.82 -7.44
CA GLN A 10 -5.93 -7.28 -7.88
C GLN A 10 -6.85 -7.48 -6.66
N PRO A 11 -7.71 -6.49 -6.34
CA PRO A 11 -8.54 -6.56 -5.13
C PRO A 11 -9.54 -7.71 -5.08
N LEU A 12 -9.93 -8.25 -6.24
CA LEU A 12 -10.82 -9.40 -6.31
C LEU A 12 -10.14 -10.72 -5.92
N VAL A 13 -8.81 -10.73 -5.83
CA VAL A 13 -8.02 -11.89 -5.40
C VAL A 13 -7.32 -11.56 -4.10
N LEU A 14 -7.61 -12.30 -3.03
CA LEU A 14 -7.05 -12.10 -1.68
C LEU A 14 -7.17 -10.64 -1.18
N ALA A 15 -8.22 -9.94 -1.58
CA ALA A 15 -8.45 -8.52 -1.30
C ALA A 15 -7.28 -7.60 -1.71
N GLY A 16 -6.43 -8.01 -2.65
CA GLY A 16 -5.23 -7.28 -3.04
C GLY A 16 -4.00 -7.50 -2.15
N CYS A 17 -4.10 -8.36 -1.12
CA CYS A 17 -2.96 -8.68 -0.25
C CYS A 17 -1.79 -9.25 -1.03
N LEU A 18 -0.57 -8.90 -0.59
CA LEU A 18 0.65 -9.52 -1.09
C LEU A 18 0.91 -10.84 -0.36
N ASP A 19 0.85 -11.94 -1.09
CA ASP A 19 1.30 -13.26 -0.65
C ASP A 19 2.71 -13.56 -1.18
N ILE A 20 3.24 -14.74 -0.85
CA ILE A 20 4.56 -15.18 -1.32
C ILE A 20 4.63 -15.20 -2.84
N LYS A 21 3.59 -15.71 -3.52
CA LYS A 21 3.59 -15.88 -4.98
C LYS A 21 3.50 -14.55 -5.71
N SER A 22 2.64 -13.65 -5.28
CA SER A 22 2.50 -12.31 -5.86
C SER A 22 3.76 -11.47 -5.64
N SER A 23 4.39 -11.55 -4.46
CA SER A 23 5.65 -10.87 -4.17
C SER A 23 6.79 -11.34 -5.08
N ILE A 24 6.93 -12.65 -5.29
CA ILE A 24 7.94 -13.21 -6.20
C ILE A 24 7.65 -12.82 -7.65
N LYS A 25 6.39 -12.90 -8.08
CA LYS A 25 5.97 -12.55 -9.44
C LYS A 25 6.27 -11.08 -9.75
N ALA A 26 5.88 -10.17 -8.86
CA ALA A 26 6.09 -8.74 -9.04
C ALA A 26 7.59 -8.40 -9.02
N ALA A 27 8.36 -8.92 -8.07
CA ALA A 27 9.81 -8.71 -8.02
C ALA A 27 10.52 -9.16 -9.30
N ARG A 28 10.16 -10.33 -9.82
CA ARG A 28 10.72 -10.83 -11.08
C ARG A 28 10.38 -9.92 -12.26
N PHE A 29 9.15 -9.42 -12.33
CA PHE A 29 8.71 -8.55 -13.41
C PHE A 29 9.39 -7.18 -13.35
N VAL A 30 9.51 -6.57 -12.16
CA VAL A 30 10.23 -5.29 -11.99
C VAL A 30 11.69 -5.43 -12.42
N ARG A 31 12.37 -6.50 -12.01
CA ARG A 31 13.76 -6.76 -12.44
C ARG A 31 13.88 -7.00 -13.93
N PHE A 32 12.89 -7.63 -14.55
CA PHE A 32 12.82 -7.75 -16.01
C PHE A 32 12.72 -6.38 -16.68
N CYS A 33 11.80 -5.53 -16.21
CA CYS A 33 11.65 -4.18 -16.75
C CYS A 33 12.95 -3.37 -16.63
N ASP A 34 13.59 -3.42 -15.47
CA ASP A 34 14.87 -2.74 -15.24
C ASP A 34 15.97 -3.23 -16.19
N ALA A 35 16.11 -4.54 -16.34
CA ALA A 35 17.13 -5.15 -17.23
C ALA A 35 16.97 -4.76 -18.71
N PHE A 36 15.75 -4.43 -19.14
CA PHE A 36 15.45 -4.04 -20.52
C PHE A 36 15.16 -2.53 -20.69
N GLY A 37 15.42 -1.71 -19.68
CA GLY A 37 15.22 -0.26 -19.75
C GLY A 37 13.75 0.15 -19.91
N ILE A 38 12.80 -0.64 -19.38
CA ILE A 38 11.36 -0.40 -19.48
C ILE A 38 10.88 0.33 -18.23
N PRO A 39 10.39 1.58 -18.33
CA PRO A 39 9.81 2.30 -17.19
C PRO A 39 8.65 1.53 -16.55
N VAL A 40 8.47 1.68 -15.23
CA VAL A 40 7.45 0.95 -14.47
C VAL A 40 6.39 1.90 -13.93
N VAL A 41 5.13 1.58 -14.18
CA VAL A 41 3.96 2.22 -13.56
C VAL A 41 3.31 1.23 -12.60
N THR A 42 3.12 1.64 -11.34
CA THR A 42 2.57 0.80 -10.28
C THR A 42 1.24 1.37 -9.80
N PHE A 43 0.16 0.58 -9.88
CA PHE A 43 -1.14 0.92 -9.29
C PHE A 43 -1.29 0.20 -7.96
N VAL A 44 -1.49 0.98 -6.88
CA VAL A 44 -1.53 0.46 -5.52
C VAL A 44 -2.95 0.41 -4.98
N ASP A 45 -3.37 -0.79 -4.59
CA ASP A 45 -4.56 -1.06 -3.80
C ASP A 45 -4.26 -2.26 -2.89
N VAL A 46 -3.50 -2.05 -1.82
CA VAL A 46 -2.97 -3.12 -0.99
C VAL A 46 -3.29 -2.90 0.49
N PRO A 47 -4.06 -3.80 1.13
CA PRO A 47 -4.37 -3.70 2.55
C PRO A 47 -3.27 -4.24 3.47
N GLY A 48 -2.35 -5.03 2.94
CA GLY A 48 -1.28 -5.63 3.74
C GLY A 48 -0.62 -6.83 3.06
N PHE A 49 0.34 -7.43 3.73
CA PHE A 49 0.79 -8.78 3.41
C PHE A 49 -0.23 -9.80 3.89
N MET A 50 -0.32 -10.93 3.18
CA MET A 50 -1.24 -12.01 3.55
C MET A 50 -0.83 -12.63 4.89
N PRO A 51 -1.70 -12.58 5.92
CA PRO A 51 -1.40 -13.17 7.22
C PRO A 51 -1.59 -14.69 7.21
N GLY A 52 -1.11 -15.34 8.25
CA GLY A 52 -1.34 -16.75 8.52
C GLY A 52 -0.07 -17.59 8.57
N THR A 53 -0.15 -18.68 9.32
CA THR A 53 0.99 -19.57 9.60
C THR A 53 1.65 -20.13 8.34
N ALA A 54 0.85 -20.45 7.31
CA ALA A 54 1.38 -20.95 6.03
C ALA A 54 2.26 -19.89 5.32
N GLN A 55 1.90 -18.62 5.39
CA GLN A 55 2.69 -17.53 4.83
C GLN A 55 3.94 -17.29 5.69
N GLU A 56 3.80 -17.28 7.00
CA GLU A 56 4.92 -17.08 7.93
C GLU A 56 5.98 -18.19 7.78
N TYR A 57 5.59 -19.46 7.88
CA TYR A 57 6.51 -20.58 7.69
C TYR A 57 7.02 -20.72 6.25
N GLY A 58 6.23 -20.29 5.26
CA GLY A 58 6.64 -20.22 3.86
C GLY A 58 7.63 -19.10 3.56
N GLY A 59 7.86 -18.19 4.50
CA GLY A 59 8.84 -17.12 4.39
C GLY A 59 8.33 -15.87 3.70
N ILE A 60 7.11 -15.40 4.01
CA ILE A 60 6.53 -14.18 3.46
C ILE A 60 7.45 -12.98 3.64
N ILE A 61 8.15 -12.85 4.77
CA ILE A 61 9.11 -11.77 5.03
C ILE A 61 10.24 -11.81 4.00
N LYS A 62 10.84 -12.99 3.80
CA LYS A 62 11.92 -13.20 2.81
C LYS A 62 11.46 -12.88 1.39
N HIS A 63 10.26 -13.35 1.02
CA HIS A 63 9.74 -13.17 -0.33
C HIS A 63 9.19 -11.75 -0.58
N GLY A 64 8.59 -11.13 0.43
CA GLY A 64 8.20 -9.74 0.38
C GLY A 64 9.40 -8.81 0.26
N ALA A 65 10.50 -9.11 0.94
CA ALA A 65 11.76 -8.37 0.81
C ALA A 65 12.32 -8.40 -0.63
N LYS A 66 12.10 -9.47 -1.41
CA LYS A 66 12.51 -9.51 -2.83
C LYS A 66 11.85 -8.41 -3.65
N LEU A 67 10.58 -8.10 -3.38
CA LEU A 67 9.87 -7.04 -4.07
C LEU A 67 10.41 -5.65 -3.65
N LEU A 68 10.67 -5.47 -2.35
CA LEU A 68 11.29 -4.24 -1.85
C LEU A 68 12.64 -3.99 -2.53
N TYR A 69 13.52 -4.98 -2.54
CA TYR A 69 14.83 -4.86 -3.19
C TYR A 69 14.72 -4.61 -4.69
N ALA A 70 13.80 -5.30 -5.38
CA ALA A 70 13.61 -5.09 -6.81
C ALA A 70 13.29 -3.64 -7.15
N TYR A 71 12.39 -3.00 -6.39
CA TYR A 71 12.07 -1.59 -6.59
C TYR A 71 13.18 -0.64 -6.13
N ALA A 72 13.83 -0.94 -5.00
CA ALA A 72 14.88 -0.08 -4.47
C ALA A 72 16.13 -0.05 -5.38
N GLU A 73 16.47 -1.17 -6.01
CA GLU A 73 17.61 -1.30 -6.92
C GLU A 73 17.29 -0.86 -8.35
N CYS A 74 16.02 -0.81 -8.73
CA CYS A 74 15.55 -0.52 -10.09
C CYS A 74 15.96 0.90 -10.52
N THR A 75 16.59 1.00 -11.68
CA THR A 75 17.16 2.25 -12.22
C THR A 75 16.31 2.94 -13.27
N VAL A 76 15.29 2.24 -13.82
CA VAL A 76 14.35 2.84 -14.77
C VAL A 76 13.37 3.78 -14.05
N PRO A 77 12.74 4.73 -14.76
CA PRO A 77 11.71 5.58 -14.19
C PRO A 77 10.57 4.76 -13.54
N LYS A 78 10.21 5.13 -12.32
CA LYS A 78 9.22 4.45 -11.49
C LYS A 78 8.15 5.41 -11.03
N ILE A 79 6.93 5.19 -11.51
CA ILE A 79 5.75 6.00 -11.17
C ILE A 79 4.78 5.15 -10.37
N THR A 80 4.18 5.72 -9.34
CA THR A 80 3.16 5.07 -8.53
C THR A 80 1.89 5.88 -8.52
N VAL A 81 0.75 5.20 -8.66
CA VAL A 81 -0.59 5.76 -8.48
C VAL A 81 -1.31 4.95 -7.40
N ILE A 82 -1.60 5.59 -6.28
CA ILE A 82 -2.37 4.98 -5.19
C ILE A 82 -3.84 5.18 -5.48
N THR A 83 -4.54 4.09 -5.80
CA THR A 83 -5.93 4.14 -6.26
C THR A 83 -6.93 3.99 -5.12
N ARG A 84 -6.59 3.23 -4.06
CA ARG A 84 -7.44 3.03 -2.90
C ARG A 84 -6.60 2.80 -1.64
N LYS A 85 -6.39 1.55 -1.22
CA LYS A 85 -5.67 1.19 0.00
C LYS A 85 -4.17 1.16 -0.20
N ALA A 86 -3.45 1.75 0.74
CA ALA A 86 -1.99 1.71 0.80
C ALA A 86 -1.58 1.58 2.27
N TYR A 87 -1.55 0.34 2.80
CA TYR A 87 -1.37 0.10 4.21
C TYR A 87 -0.03 -0.56 4.54
N GLY A 88 0.65 0.02 5.53
CA GLY A 88 1.81 -0.55 6.20
C GLY A 88 2.97 -0.94 5.29
N GLY A 89 3.65 -2.02 5.64
CA GLY A 89 4.82 -2.51 4.90
C GLY A 89 4.53 -2.98 3.48
N ALA A 90 3.31 -3.45 3.21
CA ALA A 90 2.91 -3.86 1.87
C ALA A 90 2.79 -2.66 0.91
N TYR A 91 2.32 -1.51 1.39
CA TYR A 91 2.42 -0.25 0.65
C TYR A 91 3.88 0.12 0.38
N CYS A 92 4.74 0.02 1.40
CA CYS A 92 6.15 0.39 1.24
C CYS A 92 6.82 -0.37 0.09
N VAL A 93 6.59 -1.68 -0.03
CA VAL A 93 7.22 -2.51 -1.06
C VAL A 93 6.62 -2.35 -2.46
N MET A 94 5.47 -1.67 -2.58
CA MET A 94 4.78 -1.40 -3.85
C MET A 94 5.22 -0.06 -4.44
N ASN A 95 6.53 0.13 -4.60
CA ASN A 95 7.11 1.33 -5.21
C ASN A 95 6.73 2.63 -4.50
N SER A 96 6.84 2.65 -3.18
CA SER A 96 6.57 3.87 -2.42
C SER A 96 7.70 4.91 -2.57
N LYS A 97 7.40 6.17 -2.24
CA LYS A 97 8.39 7.25 -2.20
C LYS A 97 9.56 6.92 -1.29
N GLN A 98 9.28 6.22 -0.17
CA GLN A 98 10.27 5.85 0.84
C GLN A 98 11.38 4.93 0.30
N ILE A 99 11.10 4.13 -0.73
CA ILE A 99 12.09 3.23 -1.34
C ILE A 99 12.60 3.73 -2.70
N GLY A 100 12.34 4.99 -3.05
CA GLY A 100 12.94 5.64 -4.19
C GLY A 100 12.08 5.65 -5.47
N ALA A 101 10.75 5.64 -5.36
CA ALA A 101 9.91 5.95 -6.51
C ALA A 101 10.10 7.40 -6.95
N ASP A 102 10.16 7.65 -8.25
CA ASP A 102 10.41 8.98 -8.80
C ASP A 102 9.20 9.89 -8.61
N MET A 103 7.99 9.41 -8.95
CA MET A 103 6.73 10.13 -8.77
C MET A 103 5.69 9.26 -8.10
N ASN A 104 5.01 9.82 -7.11
CA ASN A 104 3.91 9.18 -6.41
C ASN A 104 2.66 10.04 -6.47
N PHE A 105 1.64 9.53 -7.13
CA PHE A 105 0.31 10.13 -7.21
C PHE A 105 -0.68 9.37 -6.34
N ALA A 106 -1.72 10.02 -5.89
CA ALA A 106 -2.82 9.38 -5.19
C ALA A 106 -4.16 9.93 -5.67
N TRP A 107 -5.16 9.07 -5.72
CA TRP A 107 -6.53 9.55 -5.90
C TRP A 107 -7.05 10.19 -4.62
N PRO A 108 -8.02 11.14 -4.68
CA PRO A 108 -8.58 11.79 -3.49
C PRO A 108 -9.20 10.81 -2.49
N THR A 109 -9.65 9.65 -2.98
CA THR A 109 -10.25 8.57 -2.19
C THR A 109 -9.23 7.56 -1.65
N ALA A 110 -7.93 7.79 -1.86
CA ALA A 110 -6.89 6.90 -1.39
C ALA A 110 -6.78 6.93 0.14
N GLU A 111 -6.54 5.77 0.72
CA GLU A 111 -6.33 5.58 2.15
C GLU A 111 -4.88 5.18 2.39
N ILE A 112 -4.07 6.12 2.91
CA ILE A 112 -2.64 5.88 3.19
C ILE A 112 -2.45 5.85 4.69
N ALA A 113 -2.17 4.68 5.26
CA ALA A 113 -2.08 4.49 6.70
C ALA A 113 -1.19 3.29 7.08
N VAL A 114 -0.90 3.15 8.37
CA VAL A 114 -0.20 1.97 8.90
C VAL A 114 -1.09 0.72 8.81
N MET A 115 -2.39 0.89 9.07
CA MET A 115 -3.42 -0.15 9.00
C MET A 115 -4.79 0.48 8.75
N GLY A 116 -5.80 -0.33 8.43
CA GLY A 116 -7.17 0.15 8.26
C GLY A 116 -7.73 0.81 9.54
N ALA A 117 -8.60 1.80 9.35
CA ALA A 117 -9.12 2.64 10.43
C ALA A 117 -9.77 1.84 11.56
N LYS A 118 -10.55 0.81 11.24
CA LYS A 118 -11.18 -0.06 12.25
C LYS A 118 -10.17 -0.73 13.17
N GLY A 119 -9.15 -1.38 12.60
CA GLY A 119 -8.11 -2.04 13.39
C GLY A 119 -7.30 -1.05 14.23
N ALA A 120 -7.02 0.13 13.69
CA ALA A 120 -6.34 1.19 14.42
C ALA A 120 -7.18 1.68 15.61
N ALA A 121 -8.49 1.92 15.40
CA ALA A 121 -9.40 2.35 16.44
C ALA A 121 -9.53 1.30 17.57
N GLU A 122 -9.65 0.02 17.24
CA GLU A 122 -9.70 -1.08 18.20
C GLU A 122 -8.45 -1.17 19.09
N ILE A 123 -7.29 -0.82 18.56
CA ILE A 123 -6.02 -0.84 19.31
C ILE A 123 -5.87 0.43 20.16
N ILE A 124 -5.99 1.59 19.52
CA ILE A 124 -5.68 2.89 20.15
C ILE A 124 -6.70 3.23 21.21
N PHE A 125 -7.99 3.04 20.91
CA PHE A 125 -9.11 3.41 21.78
C PHE A 125 -9.71 2.24 22.56
N ARG A 126 -8.99 1.12 22.67
CA ARG A 126 -9.45 -0.13 23.29
C ARG A 126 -10.12 0.07 24.65
N LYS A 127 -9.52 0.89 25.54
CA LYS A 127 -10.04 1.13 26.89
C LYS A 127 -11.31 1.96 26.85
N GLU A 128 -11.35 2.98 26.02
CA GLU A 128 -12.49 3.87 25.85
C GLU A 128 -13.69 3.14 25.26
N ILE A 129 -13.46 2.31 24.24
CA ILE A 129 -14.49 1.46 23.64
C ILE A 129 -15.05 0.45 24.67
N ALA A 130 -14.17 -0.21 25.42
CA ALA A 130 -14.59 -1.21 26.41
C ALA A 130 -15.39 -0.63 27.59
N SER A 131 -15.22 0.65 27.91
CA SER A 131 -15.92 1.34 29.00
C SER A 131 -17.21 2.06 28.56
N ALA A 132 -17.49 2.09 27.27
CA ALA A 132 -18.69 2.77 26.75
C ALA A 132 -19.97 1.94 26.99
N GLU A 133 -21.09 2.62 27.20
CA GLU A 133 -22.40 1.97 27.29
C GLU A 133 -22.75 1.16 26.04
N LYS A 134 -22.30 1.66 24.87
CA LYS A 134 -22.51 1.06 23.55
C LYS A 134 -21.18 0.94 22.80
N PRO A 135 -20.43 -0.13 23.03
CA PRO A 135 -19.07 -0.30 22.46
C PRO A 135 -19.03 -0.25 20.93
N GLU A 136 -20.06 -0.79 20.25
CA GLU A 136 -20.11 -0.80 18.76
C GLU A 136 -20.30 0.60 18.19
N GLU A 137 -21.19 1.42 18.79
CA GLU A 137 -21.38 2.82 18.36
C GLU A 137 -20.10 3.64 18.61
N LYS A 138 -19.44 3.40 19.75
CA LYS A 138 -18.19 4.08 20.09
C LYS A 138 -17.05 3.67 19.18
N LEU A 139 -16.97 2.41 18.77
CA LEU A 139 -16.01 1.94 17.79
C LEU A 139 -16.22 2.63 16.43
N ALA A 140 -17.46 2.70 15.95
CA ALA A 140 -17.77 3.34 14.68
C ALA A 140 -17.42 4.85 14.68
N GLU A 141 -17.69 5.54 15.79
CA GLU A 141 -17.29 6.94 16.00
C GLU A 141 -15.76 7.11 15.88
N LYS A 142 -15.01 6.26 16.60
CA LYS A 142 -13.55 6.31 16.63
C LYS A 142 -12.92 5.86 15.32
N GLU A 143 -13.52 4.95 14.60
CA GLU A 143 -13.12 4.57 13.24
C GLU A 143 -13.24 5.75 12.27
N ALA A 144 -14.37 6.47 12.30
CA ALA A 144 -14.59 7.65 11.48
C ALA A 144 -13.61 8.79 11.81
N GLU A 145 -13.42 9.06 13.11
CA GLU A 145 -12.43 10.06 13.59
C GLU A 145 -11.01 9.73 13.10
N TYR A 146 -10.60 8.47 13.22
CA TYR A 146 -9.28 8.03 12.76
C TYR A 146 -9.14 8.11 11.24
N ALA A 147 -10.17 7.71 10.50
CA ALA A 147 -10.15 7.75 9.04
C ALA A 147 -9.98 9.19 8.53
N GLU A 148 -10.73 10.14 9.07
CA GLU A 148 -10.63 11.55 8.71
C GLU A 148 -9.27 12.14 9.06
N ALA A 149 -8.75 11.82 10.24
CA ALA A 149 -7.49 12.39 10.71
C ALA A 149 -6.25 11.82 10.01
N PHE A 150 -6.24 10.53 9.64
CA PHE A 150 -5.02 9.82 9.26
C PHE A 150 -5.10 9.02 7.95
N ALA A 151 -6.26 8.41 7.63
CA ALA A 151 -6.37 7.52 6.49
C ALA A 151 -6.81 8.28 5.21
N ASN A 152 -6.02 9.28 4.80
CA ASN A 152 -6.29 10.07 3.61
C ASN A 152 -4.96 10.46 2.91
N PRO A 153 -4.99 10.81 1.60
CA PRO A 153 -3.78 11.12 0.85
C PRO A 153 -3.16 12.47 1.22
N TYR A 154 -3.94 13.40 1.75
CA TYR A 154 -3.48 14.76 2.05
C TYR A 154 -2.46 14.80 3.19
N ARG A 155 -2.61 13.91 4.17
CA ARG A 155 -1.62 13.73 5.26
C ARG A 155 -0.27 13.27 4.72
N ALA A 156 -0.27 12.33 3.78
CA ALA A 156 0.94 11.85 3.14
C ALA A 156 1.56 12.92 2.23
N ALA A 157 0.73 13.63 1.46
CA ALA A 157 1.16 14.71 0.58
C ALA A 157 1.80 15.88 1.36
N SER A 158 1.20 16.28 2.48
CA SER A 158 1.77 17.36 3.32
C SER A 158 3.15 17.04 3.91
N ARG A 159 3.56 15.77 3.86
CA ARG A 159 4.86 15.28 4.32
C ARG A 159 5.80 14.86 3.19
N GLY A 160 5.42 15.06 1.94
CA GLY A 160 6.22 14.75 0.76
C GLY A 160 6.26 13.27 0.36
N TYR A 161 5.33 12.44 0.87
CA TYR A 161 5.22 11.03 0.46
C TYR A 161 4.32 10.81 -0.77
N VAL A 162 3.52 11.81 -1.11
CA VAL A 162 2.72 11.89 -2.34
C VAL A 162 3.06 13.22 -2.99
N ASP A 163 3.44 13.19 -4.26
CA ASP A 163 3.82 14.40 -4.99
C ASP A 163 2.59 15.22 -5.40
N GLU A 164 1.49 14.53 -5.77
CA GLU A 164 0.26 15.20 -6.16
C GLU A 164 -0.95 14.27 -5.93
N VAL A 165 -2.08 14.87 -5.53
CA VAL A 165 -3.39 14.20 -5.48
C VAL A 165 -4.12 14.54 -6.76
N ILE A 166 -4.35 13.53 -7.60
CA ILE A 166 -4.89 13.65 -8.95
C ILE A 166 -6.26 12.97 -9.08
N LEU A 167 -7.10 13.45 -9.97
CA LEU A 167 -8.34 12.78 -10.34
C LEU A 167 -8.06 11.61 -11.31
N PRO A 168 -8.92 10.57 -11.33
CA PRO A 168 -8.70 9.41 -12.20
C PRO A 168 -8.61 9.72 -13.69
N GLU A 169 -9.17 10.83 -14.14
CA GLU A 169 -9.16 11.30 -15.52
C GLU A 169 -7.90 12.08 -15.93
N GLN A 170 -7.06 12.42 -14.99
CA GLN A 170 -5.79 13.12 -15.21
C GLN A 170 -4.65 12.14 -15.45
#